data_41f3e56cfd332c06bf2e44018237d00e
#
_entry.id   41f3e56cfd332c06bf2e44018237d00e
#
_cell.length_a   1.000
_cell.length_b   1.000
_cell.length_c   1.000
_cell.angle_alpha   90.00
_cell.angle_beta   90.00
_cell.angle_gamma   90.00
#
_symmetry.space_group_name_H-M   'P 1'
#
loop_
_entity.id
_entity.type
_entity.pdbx_description
1 polymer ?
#
loop_
_entity_poly.entity_id
_entity_poly.type
_entity_poly.pdbx_seq_one_letter_code
_entity_poly.pdbx_strand_id
1 'polypeptide(L)'
;IGKDIPVETVKSILASLEMEIVSETAEGLTLHVPVYRIDVQRDVDVIEDILRIYGYNNVEFSDNVKSNLSYQTPTDRSWKLQNLISEQLCGCGFNEIMNNSLTRSAYYTDLSVYPEAHCVMLMNPLSADLNCMRQTLLFGGLESIEHNMKRKNGNVRFYEFGNCYDYNIDNKKEDETLAQFSEDYRLGIWVAGNRVENNWAHPDEKSSVYELKAYVEN
;
A
#
# COMPACT_ATOMS: atom_id res chain seq x y z
N ILE A 1 -10.61 14.14 24.74
CA ILE A 1 -12.08 13.99 24.89
C ILE A 1 -12.82 15.05 24.06
N GLY A 2 -12.26 16.25 23.91
CA GLY A 2 -12.90 17.34 23.15
C GLY A 2 -13.92 18.17 23.93
N LYS A 3 -14.06 17.92 25.24
CA LYS A 3 -14.88 18.67 26.17
C LYS A 3 -14.14 18.84 27.48
N ASP A 4 -14.24 20.01 28.09
CA ASP A 4 -13.71 20.26 29.42
C ASP A 4 -14.60 19.59 30.47
N ILE A 5 -14.04 18.69 31.24
CA ILE A 5 -14.69 18.03 32.37
C ILE A 5 -14.19 18.72 33.66
N PRO A 6 -15.07 19.13 34.59
CA PRO A 6 -14.63 19.70 35.83
C PRO A 6 -13.64 18.82 36.60
N VAL A 7 -12.56 19.41 37.10
CA VAL A 7 -11.46 18.67 37.76
C VAL A 7 -11.97 17.82 38.93
N GLU A 8 -12.93 18.36 39.71
CA GLU A 8 -13.54 17.61 40.84
C GLU A 8 -14.30 16.34 40.34
N THR A 9 -14.94 16.41 39.16
CA THR A 9 -15.59 15.26 38.55
C THR A 9 -14.54 14.20 38.13
N VAL A 10 -13.44 14.66 37.51
CA VAL A 10 -12.33 13.76 37.13
C VAL A 10 -11.76 13.08 38.38
N LYS A 11 -11.48 13.82 39.45
CA LYS A 11 -10.96 13.26 40.70
C LYS A 11 -11.92 12.25 41.34
N SER A 12 -13.23 12.57 41.30
CA SER A 12 -14.25 11.63 41.80
C SER A 12 -14.30 10.33 41.00
N ILE A 13 -14.17 10.41 39.68
CA ILE A 13 -14.10 9.23 38.79
C ILE A 13 -12.85 8.41 39.08
N LEU A 14 -11.68 9.04 39.16
CA LEU A 14 -10.42 8.39 39.47
C LEU A 14 -10.47 7.66 40.82
N ALA A 15 -11.04 8.31 41.83
CA ALA A 15 -11.24 7.70 43.15
C ALA A 15 -12.17 6.49 43.09
N SER A 16 -13.23 6.53 42.29
CA SER A 16 -14.14 5.38 42.08
C SER A 16 -13.50 4.22 41.37
N LEU A 17 -12.41 4.48 40.62
CA LEU A 17 -11.59 3.46 39.93
C LEU A 17 -10.40 2.99 40.77
N GLU A 18 -10.33 3.40 42.03
CA GLU A 18 -9.23 3.10 42.96
C GLU A 18 -7.86 3.61 42.47
N MET A 19 -7.85 4.63 41.60
CA MET A 19 -6.64 5.28 41.12
C MET A 19 -6.26 6.40 42.09
N GLU A 20 -5.10 6.28 42.74
CA GLU A 20 -4.60 7.24 43.72
C GLU A 20 -3.90 8.40 43.01
N ILE A 21 -4.26 9.65 43.42
CA ILE A 21 -3.59 10.86 42.94
C ILE A 21 -2.35 11.10 43.79
N VAL A 22 -1.17 10.89 43.22
CA VAL A 22 0.13 11.06 43.90
C VAL A 22 0.53 12.53 43.93
N SER A 23 0.31 13.25 42.82
CA SER A 23 0.61 14.67 42.73
C SER A 23 -0.30 15.36 41.73
N GLU A 24 -0.50 16.67 41.95
CA GLU A 24 -1.28 17.55 41.09
C GLU A 24 -0.41 18.75 40.68
N THR A 25 -0.39 19.07 39.41
CA THR A 25 0.30 20.26 38.87
C THR A 25 -0.63 21.04 37.96
N ALA A 26 -0.21 22.20 37.49
CA ALA A 26 -0.98 22.99 36.54
C ALA A 26 -1.10 22.27 35.17
N GLU A 27 -0.22 21.32 34.87
CA GLU A 27 -0.17 20.61 33.60
C GLU A 27 -0.89 19.24 33.63
N GLY A 28 -1.18 18.71 34.83
CA GLY A 28 -1.85 17.41 34.95
C GLY A 28 -1.75 16.72 36.30
N LEU A 29 -2.24 15.49 36.33
CA LEU A 29 -2.26 14.63 37.49
C LEU A 29 -1.28 13.48 37.34
N THR A 30 -0.51 13.18 38.34
CA THR A 30 0.27 11.92 38.42
C THR A 30 -0.52 10.90 39.21
N LEU A 31 -0.76 9.74 38.62
CA LEU A 31 -1.62 8.72 39.20
C LEU A 31 -0.80 7.46 39.54
N HIS A 32 -1.17 6.81 40.63
CA HIS A 32 -0.79 5.45 40.92
C HIS A 32 -1.96 4.53 40.56
N VAL A 33 -1.76 3.69 39.55
CA VAL A 33 -2.76 2.74 39.06
C VAL A 33 -2.62 1.44 39.82
N PRO A 34 -3.71 0.84 40.32
CA PRO A 34 -3.66 -0.46 41.02
C PRO A 34 -3.05 -1.56 40.17
N VAL A 35 -2.21 -2.41 40.73
CA VAL A 35 -1.47 -3.46 40.01
C VAL A 35 -2.34 -4.52 39.32
N TYR A 36 -3.59 -4.66 39.73
CA TYR A 36 -4.54 -5.56 39.08
C TYR A 36 -5.12 -4.99 37.76
N ARG A 37 -4.98 -3.67 37.50
CA ARG A 37 -5.40 -3.00 36.28
C ARG A 37 -4.28 -3.10 35.23
N ILE A 38 -4.03 -4.30 34.74
CA ILE A 38 -2.98 -4.59 33.73
C ILE A 38 -3.28 -3.97 32.36
N ASP A 39 -4.51 -3.59 32.13
CA ASP A 39 -5.04 -2.92 30.94
C ASP A 39 -4.66 -1.43 30.87
N VAL A 40 -4.44 -0.79 32.02
CA VAL A 40 -4.12 0.65 32.09
C VAL A 40 -2.61 0.85 32.14
N GLN A 41 -2.02 1.14 31.00
CA GLN A 41 -0.57 1.30 30.85
C GLN A 41 -0.14 2.71 30.40
N ARG A 42 -1.06 3.49 29.82
CA ARG A 42 -0.82 4.79 29.26
C ARG A 42 -1.87 5.79 29.74
N ASP A 43 -1.58 7.06 29.60
CA ASP A 43 -2.50 8.17 29.91
C ASP A 43 -3.83 8.06 29.14
N VAL A 44 -3.78 7.62 27.86
CA VAL A 44 -4.99 7.43 27.05
C VAL A 44 -5.93 6.36 27.60
N ASP A 45 -5.40 5.34 28.27
CA ASP A 45 -6.20 4.27 28.89
C ASP A 45 -6.99 4.82 30.10
N VAL A 46 -6.37 5.73 30.88
CA VAL A 46 -7.04 6.46 31.95
C VAL A 46 -8.11 7.41 31.42
N ILE A 47 -7.81 8.14 30.33
CA ILE A 47 -8.76 9.04 29.68
C ILE A 47 -9.98 8.27 29.16
N GLU A 48 -9.78 7.07 28.61
CA GLU A 48 -10.88 6.18 28.20
C GLU A 48 -11.77 5.80 29.37
N ASP A 49 -11.19 5.40 30.49
CA ASP A 49 -11.95 5.06 31.70
C ASP A 49 -12.74 6.25 32.26
N ILE A 50 -12.13 7.44 32.28
CA ILE A 50 -12.82 8.67 32.69
C ILE A 50 -14.02 8.93 31.78
N LEU A 51 -13.84 8.82 30.47
CA LEU A 51 -14.89 9.04 29.48
C LEU A 51 -16.02 8.03 29.59
N ARG A 52 -15.68 6.77 29.85
CA ARG A 52 -16.64 5.68 30.05
C ARG A 52 -17.57 5.93 31.26
N ILE A 53 -17.00 6.39 32.40
CA ILE A 53 -17.79 6.67 33.61
C ILE A 53 -18.52 8.01 33.48
N TYR A 54 -17.88 9.04 32.90
CA TYR A 54 -18.52 10.32 32.63
C TYR A 54 -19.73 10.16 31.70
N GLY A 55 -19.64 9.20 30.77
CA GLY A 55 -20.66 8.85 29.79
C GLY A 55 -20.42 9.51 28.42
N TYR A 56 -20.33 8.70 27.40
CA TYR A 56 -20.13 9.12 26.01
C TYR A 56 -21.19 10.10 25.53
N ASN A 57 -22.44 9.92 25.97
CA ASN A 57 -23.57 10.79 25.57
C ASN A 57 -23.49 12.20 26.16
N ASN A 58 -22.64 12.41 27.17
CA ASN A 58 -22.40 13.72 27.76
C ASN A 58 -21.36 14.55 27.00
N VAL A 59 -20.72 13.97 25.98
CA VAL A 59 -19.78 14.65 25.10
C VAL A 59 -20.51 15.05 23.82
N GLU A 60 -20.59 16.35 23.59
CA GLU A 60 -21.23 16.90 22.41
C GLU A 60 -20.34 16.72 21.19
N PHE A 61 -20.92 16.26 20.07
CA PHE A 61 -20.23 16.25 18.79
C PHE A 61 -20.20 17.67 18.23
N SER A 62 -19.02 18.12 17.79
CA SER A 62 -18.91 19.38 17.05
C SER A 62 -19.48 19.20 15.65
N ASP A 63 -20.34 20.13 15.23
CA ASP A 63 -20.85 20.19 13.85
C ASP A 63 -19.75 20.51 12.82
N ASN A 64 -18.59 20.93 13.31
CA ASN A 64 -17.46 21.32 12.49
C ASN A 64 -16.21 20.51 12.83
N VAL A 65 -15.64 19.86 11.82
CA VAL A 65 -14.31 19.26 11.89
C VAL A 65 -13.27 20.27 11.44
N LYS A 66 -12.40 20.69 12.36
CA LYS A 66 -11.24 21.53 12.04
C LYS A 66 -10.11 20.62 11.55
N SER A 67 -9.81 20.67 10.27
CA SER A 67 -8.68 19.93 9.67
C SER A 67 -7.82 20.88 8.85
N ASN A 68 -6.51 20.71 8.92
CA ASN A 68 -5.59 21.40 8.03
C ASN A 68 -5.38 20.54 6.78
N LEU A 69 -6.13 20.85 5.72
CA LEU A 69 -6.09 20.12 4.45
C LEU A 69 -4.95 20.59 3.52
N SER A 70 -4.14 21.55 3.93
CA SER A 70 -3.04 22.08 3.12
C SER A 70 -1.76 21.25 3.22
N TYR A 71 -1.68 20.30 4.15
CA TYR A 71 -0.52 19.45 4.29
C TYR A 71 -0.55 18.32 3.26
N GLN A 72 0.49 18.25 2.42
CA GLN A 72 0.68 17.18 1.44
C GLN A 72 1.92 16.37 1.81
N THR A 73 1.74 15.07 1.96
CA THR A 73 2.81 14.11 2.19
C THR A 73 3.46 13.68 0.86
N PRO A 74 4.67 13.08 0.88
CA PRO A 74 5.22 12.40 -0.31
C PRO A 74 4.27 11.34 -0.88
N THR A 75 3.54 10.63 -0.02
CA THR A 75 2.53 9.63 -0.41
C THR A 75 1.40 10.26 -1.20
N ASP A 76 0.87 11.42 -0.79
CA ASP A 76 -0.19 12.13 -1.52
C ASP A 76 0.27 12.53 -2.93
N ARG A 77 1.54 12.95 -3.08
CA ARG A 77 2.12 13.28 -4.38
C ARG A 77 2.25 12.06 -5.27
N SER A 78 2.69 10.93 -4.72
CA SER A 78 2.79 9.66 -5.44
C SER A 78 1.43 9.20 -5.94
N TRP A 79 0.40 9.21 -5.08
CA TRP A 79 -0.97 8.88 -5.46
C TRP A 79 -1.54 9.81 -6.53
N LYS A 80 -1.28 11.12 -6.42
CA LYS A 80 -1.72 12.09 -7.42
C LYS A 80 -1.10 11.82 -8.79
N LEU A 81 0.20 11.51 -8.83
CA LEU A 81 0.89 11.15 -10.07
C LEU A 81 0.35 9.85 -10.66
N GLN A 82 0.17 8.81 -9.82
CA GLN A 82 -0.41 7.54 -10.25
C GLN A 82 -1.81 7.70 -10.84
N ASN A 83 -2.68 8.47 -10.18
CA ASN A 83 -4.02 8.73 -10.68
C ASN A 83 -4.00 9.49 -12.02
N LEU A 84 -3.13 10.48 -12.17
CA LEU A 84 -2.98 11.22 -13.42
C LEU A 84 -2.58 10.30 -14.59
N ILE A 85 -1.60 9.42 -14.37
CA ILE A 85 -1.16 8.44 -15.38
C ILE A 85 -2.28 7.43 -15.67
N SER A 86 -2.97 6.94 -14.64
CA SER A 86 -4.10 6.01 -14.79
C SER A 86 -5.23 6.62 -15.62
N GLU A 87 -5.63 7.86 -15.35
CA GLU A 87 -6.66 8.56 -16.12
C GLU A 87 -6.26 8.71 -17.59
N GLN A 88 -5.00 9.05 -17.87
CA GLN A 88 -4.49 9.16 -19.24
C GLN A 88 -4.52 7.81 -19.95
N LEU A 89 -4.00 6.75 -19.33
CA LEU A 89 -3.98 5.40 -19.90
C LEU A 89 -5.39 4.85 -20.13
N CYS A 90 -6.29 5.00 -19.15
CA CYS A 90 -7.70 4.62 -19.29
C CYS A 90 -8.37 5.39 -20.43
N GLY A 91 -8.12 6.70 -20.55
CA GLY A 91 -8.59 7.53 -21.66
C GLY A 91 -8.09 7.05 -23.03
N CYS A 92 -6.93 6.40 -23.09
CA CYS A 92 -6.36 5.78 -24.28
C CYS A 92 -6.82 4.31 -24.50
N GLY A 93 -7.75 3.80 -23.68
CA GLY A 93 -8.31 2.47 -23.81
C GLY A 93 -7.50 1.36 -23.16
N PHE A 94 -6.61 1.69 -22.22
CA PHE A 94 -5.92 0.70 -21.40
C PHE A 94 -6.80 0.25 -20.23
N ASN A 95 -6.65 -1.00 -19.84
CA ASN A 95 -7.24 -1.56 -18.65
C ASN A 95 -6.15 -1.80 -17.59
N GLU A 96 -6.42 -1.41 -16.36
CA GLU A 96 -5.55 -1.75 -15.25
C GLU A 96 -5.64 -3.23 -14.95
N ILE A 97 -4.49 -3.86 -14.76
CA ILE A 97 -4.37 -5.24 -14.29
C ILE A 97 -3.62 -5.27 -12.96
N MET A 98 -3.86 -6.30 -12.18
CA MET A 98 -3.17 -6.51 -10.92
C MET A 98 -2.79 -7.98 -10.81
N ASN A 99 -1.49 -8.25 -10.93
CA ASN A 99 -0.94 -9.59 -10.84
C ASN A 99 -0.33 -9.85 -9.46
N ASN A 100 -0.15 -11.13 -9.13
CA ASN A 100 0.49 -11.53 -7.89
C ASN A 100 1.96 -11.06 -7.87
N SER A 101 2.42 -10.60 -6.71
CA SER A 101 3.84 -10.30 -6.49
C SER A 101 4.71 -11.57 -6.42
N LEU A 102 4.10 -12.72 -6.16
CA LEU A 102 4.77 -14.02 -6.23
C LEU A 102 4.70 -14.58 -7.64
N THR A 103 5.83 -15.13 -8.09
CA THR A 103 5.99 -15.72 -9.41
C THR A 103 6.92 -16.93 -9.35
N ARG A 104 7.18 -17.55 -10.49
CA ARG A 104 8.09 -18.69 -10.59
C ARG A 104 9.51 -18.24 -10.91
N SER A 105 10.50 -18.74 -10.17
CA SER A 105 11.92 -18.45 -10.42
C SER A 105 12.39 -18.94 -11.80
N ALA A 106 11.74 -19.94 -12.35
CA ALA A 106 12.05 -20.47 -13.68
C ALA A 106 11.94 -19.42 -14.82
N TYR A 107 11.23 -18.32 -14.61
CA TYR A 107 11.21 -17.21 -15.57
C TYR A 107 12.54 -16.47 -15.66
N TYR A 108 13.36 -16.55 -14.65
CA TYR A 108 14.62 -15.81 -14.52
C TYR A 108 15.84 -16.64 -14.86
N THR A 109 15.65 -17.95 -15.13
CA THR A 109 16.73 -18.85 -15.57
C THR A 109 17.28 -18.33 -16.90
N ASP A 110 18.59 -18.20 -16.97
CA ASP A 110 19.34 -17.73 -18.16
C ASP A 110 19.09 -16.25 -18.57
N LEU A 111 18.42 -15.46 -17.74
CA LEU A 111 18.26 -14.03 -18.01
C LEU A 111 19.43 -13.22 -17.44
N SER A 112 20.09 -12.45 -18.30
CA SER A 112 21.17 -11.55 -17.90
C SER A 112 20.70 -10.27 -17.26
N VAL A 113 19.52 -9.75 -17.65
CA VAL A 113 18.96 -8.47 -17.15
C VAL A 113 18.29 -8.64 -15.79
N TYR A 114 17.69 -9.80 -15.57
CA TYR A 114 17.03 -10.19 -14.32
C TYR A 114 17.59 -11.54 -13.88
N PRO A 115 18.79 -11.57 -13.26
CA PRO A 115 19.43 -12.84 -12.89
C PRO A 115 18.64 -13.60 -11.83
N GLU A 116 18.58 -14.92 -11.94
CA GLU A 116 17.93 -15.78 -10.94
C GLU A 116 18.54 -15.60 -9.54
N ALA A 117 19.86 -15.31 -9.46
CA ALA A 117 20.55 -15.05 -8.20
C ALA A 117 20.01 -13.82 -7.43
N HIS A 118 19.33 -12.92 -8.12
CA HIS A 118 18.70 -11.75 -7.54
C HIS A 118 17.23 -11.98 -7.14
N CYS A 119 16.71 -13.18 -7.29
CA CYS A 119 15.36 -13.51 -6.84
C CYS A 119 15.27 -13.54 -5.31
N VAL A 120 14.27 -12.88 -4.77
CA VAL A 120 13.87 -13.03 -3.37
C VAL A 120 13.09 -14.33 -3.26
N MET A 121 13.76 -15.39 -2.81
CA MET A 121 13.18 -16.73 -2.72
C MET A 121 12.37 -16.91 -1.44
N LEU A 122 11.22 -17.57 -1.53
CA LEU A 122 10.42 -17.93 -0.36
C LEU A 122 10.98 -19.18 0.32
N MET A 123 11.01 -19.20 1.65
CA MET A 123 11.43 -20.36 2.42
C MET A 123 10.44 -21.53 2.31
N ASN A 124 9.13 -21.23 2.32
CA ASN A 124 8.05 -22.20 2.30
C ASN A 124 7.01 -21.83 1.25
N PRO A 125 7.30 -21.96 -0.06
CA PRO A 125 6.36 -21.60 -1.10
C PRO A 125 5.17 -22.57 -1.13
N LEU A 126 3.98 -22.06 -1.43
CA LEU A 126 2.76 -22.85 -1.59
C LEU A 126 2.81 -23.76 -2.83
N SER A 127 3.55 -23.36 -3.86
CA SER A 127 3.79 -24.12 -5.08
C SER A 127 5.11 -23.69 -5.75
N ALA A 128 5.61 -24.51 -6.66
CA ALA A 128 6.76 -24.16 -7.48
C ALA A 128 6.50 -22.96 -8.41
N ASP A 129 5.25 -22.67 -8.71
CA ASP A 129 4.83 -21.55 -9.55
C ASP A 129 4.78 -20.21 -8.78
N LEU A 130 4.92 -20.23 -7.45
CA LEU A 130 4.87 -19.08 -6.56
C LEU A 130 6.02 -19.14 -5.56
N ASN A 131 7.23 -19.39 -6.03
CA ASN A 131 8.38 -19.67 -5.16
C ASN A 131 9.33 -18.48 -4.96
N CYS A 132 9.14 -17.39 -5.71
CA CYS A 132 9.93 -16.16 -5.52
C CYS A 132 9.09 -14.90 -5.72
N MET A 133 9.62 -13.76 -5.27
CA MET A 133 9.03 -12.46 -5.57
C MET A 133 9.51 -11.94 -6.93
N ARG A 134 8.64 -11.24 -7.65
CA ARG A 134 8.91 -10.74 -9.01
C ARG A 134 9.97 -9.65 -9.02
N GLN A 135 10.97 -9.76 -9.90
CA GLN A 135 11.93 -8.70 -10.21
C GLN A 135 11.39 -7.68 -11.21
N THR A 136 10.38 -8.06 -11.98
CA THR A 136 9.78 -7.23 -13.02
C THR A 136 8.28 -7.55 -13.15
N LEU A 137 7.50 -6.57 -13.62
CA LEU A 137 6.08 -6.74 -13.93
C LEU A 137 5.86 -7.51 -15.26
N LEU A 138 6.92 -7.69 -16.06
CA LEU A 138 6.84 -8.24 -17.42
C LEU A 138 6.07 -9.56 -17.50
N PHE A 139 6.45 -10.53 -16.66
CA PHE A 139 5.90 -11.89 -16.77
C PHE A 139 4.43 -11.96 -16.38
N GLY A 140 4.02 -11.24 -15.32
CA GLY A 140 2.60 -11.15 -14.94
C GLY A 140 1.73 -10.55 -16.04
N GLY A 141 2.21 -9.49 -16.69
CA GLY A 141 1.53 -8.90 -17.84
C GLY A 141 1.43 -9.85 -19.03
N LEU A 142 2.50 -10.62 -19.34
CA LEU A 142 2.48 -11.64 -20.40
C LEU A 142 1.52 -12.78 -20.07
N GLU A 143 1.46 -13.26 -18.83
CA GLU A 143 0.48 -14.24 -18.39
C GLU A 143 -0.96 -13.74 -18.56
N SER A 144 -1.21 -12.47 -18.22
CA SER A 144 -2.51 -11.82 -18.40
C SER A 144 -2.89 -11.73 -19.90
N ILE A 145 -1.94 -11.41 -20.77
CA ILE A 145 -2.14 -11.43 -22.24
C ILE A 145 -2.47 -12.83 -22.72
N GLU A 146 -1.67 -13.83 -22.36
CA GLU A 146 -1.91 -15.23 -22.72
C GLU A 146 -3.29 -15.72 -22.29
N HIS A 147 -3.68 -15.38 -21.05
CA HIS A 147 -4.99 -15.72 -20.50
C HIS A 147 -6.14 -15.17 -21.35
N ASN A 148 -6.02 -13.90 -21.78
CA ASN A 148 -7.01 -13.25 -22.63
C ASN A 148 -7.02 -13.81 -24.05
N MET A 149 -5.85 -14.06 -24.65
CA MET A 149 -5.73 -14.66 -25.99
C MET A 149 -6.39 -16.05 -26.05
N LYS A 150 -6.19 -16.89 -25.02
CA LYS A 150 -6.86 -18.20 -24.91
C LYS A 150 -8.40 -18.09 -24.87
N ARG A 151 -8.92 -16.91 -24.52
CA ARG A 151 -10.36 -16.57 -24.49
C ARG A 151 -10.83 -15.80 -25.73
N LYS A 152 -10.01 -15.78 -26.78
CA LYS A 152 -10.28 -15.05 -28.03
C LYS A 152 -10.36 -13.53 -27.88
N ASN A 153 -9.79 -12.98 -26.81
CA ASN A 153 -9.61 -11.55 -26.60
C ASN A 153 -8.13 -11.21 -26.82
N GLY A 154 -7.73 -11.06 -28.08
CA GLY A 154 -6.34 -10.89 -28.47
C GLY A 154 -5.88 -9.45 -28.59
N ASN A 155 -6.81 -8.48 -28.70
CA ASN A 155 -6.50 -7.06 -28.83
C ASN A 155 -6.62 -6.41 -27.46
N VAL A 156 -5.50 -6.35 -26.73
CA VAL A 156 -5.51 -5.86 -25.34
C VAL A 156 -4.46 -4.78 -25.13
N ARG A 157 -4.81 -3.81 -24.28
CA ARG A 157 -3.94 -2.78 -23.74
C ARG A 157 -4.05 -2.83 -22.23
N PHE A 158 -2.94 -3.15 -21.58
CA PHE A 158 -2.89 -3.31 -20.14
C PHE A 158 -1.84 -2.41 -19.52
N TYR A 159 -2.08 -1.98 -18.28
CA TYR A 159 -1.07 -1.38 -17.43
C TYR A 159 -1.20 -1.90 -16.00
N GLU A 160 -0.11 -1.87 -15.27
CA GLU A 160 -0.03 -2.28 -13.87
C GLU A 160 0.95 -1.38 -13.12
N PHE A 161 0.53 -0.84 -11.98
CA PHE A 161 1.44 -0.33 -10.98
C PHE A 161 1.72 -1.42 -9.95
N GLY A 162 2.98 -1.64 -9.64
CA GLY A 162 3.33 -2.67 -8.68
C GLY A 162 4.77 -2.66 -8.24
N ASN A 163 5.00 -3.24 -7.06
CA ASN A 163 6.33 -3.40 -6.52
C ASN A 163 7.07 -4.54 -7.24
N CYS A 164 8.35 -4.30 -7.47
CA CYS A 164 9.33 -5.28 -7.93
C CYS A 164 10.42 -5.40 -6.86
N TYR A 165 10.97 -6.59 -6.71
CA TYR A 165 11.83 -6.94 -5.60
C TYR A 165 13.15 -7.46 -6.12
N ASP A 166 14.25 -7.07 -5.49
CA ASP A 166 15.60 -7.51 -5.84
C ASP A 166 16.37 -7.91 -4.58
N TYR A 167 17.20 -8.93 -4.72
CA TYR A 167 18.10 -9.40 -3.70
C TYR A 167 19.54 -9.25 -4.19
N ASN A 168 20.36 -8.47 -3.45
CA ASN A 168 21.77 -8.35 -3.74
C ASN A 168 22.60 -8.61 -2.49
N ILE A 169 23.33 -9.71 -2.49
CA ILE A 169 24.17 -10.14 -1.38
C ILE A 169 25.27 -9.14 -1.05
N ASP A 170 25.77 -8.40 -2.04
CA ASP A 170 26.86 -7.43 -1.87
C ASP A 170 26.41 -6.22 -1.02
N ASN A 171 25.11 -5.99 -0.91
CA ASN A 171 24.54 -4.92 -0.08
C ASN A 171 24.36 -5.32 1.39
N LYS A 172 24.71 -6.56 1.77
CA LYS A 172 24.55 -7.05 3.13
C LYS A 172 25.40 -6.24 4.12
N LYS A 173 24.78 -5.76 5.19
CA LYS A 173 25.44 -5.03 6.29
C LYS A 173 25.16 -5.75 7.60
N GLU A 174 26.13 -5.67 8.54
CA GLU A 174 25.98 -6.30 9.87
C GLU A 174 24.90 -5.63 10.72
N ASP A 175 24.77 -4.30 10.62
CA ASP A 175 23.84 -3.50 11.42
C ASP A 175 22.45 -3.34 10.79
N GLU A 176 22.26 -3.80 9.54
CA GLU A 176 21.01 -3.61 8.80
C GLU A 176 20.55 -4.92 8.15
N THR A 177 19.62 -5.60 8.82
CA THR A 177 19.16 -6.96 8.49
C THR A 177 18.55 -7.08 7.09
N LEU A 178 18.00 -6.00 6.53
CA LEU A 178 17.31 -5.99 5.24
C LEU A 178 18.05 -5.26 4.12
N ALA A 179 19.30 -4.81 4.34
CA ALA A 179 20.06 -4.03 3.35
C ALA A 179 20.26 -4.74 2.00
N GLN A 180 20.25 -6.08 2.00
CA GLN A 180 20.38 -6.88 0.77
C GLN A 180 19.09 -6.95 -0.06
N PHE A 181 17.95 -6.50 0.46
CA PHE A 181 16.68 -6.50 -0.25
C PHE A 181 16.31 -5.08 -0.68
N SER A 182 15.83 -4.93 -1.89
CA SER A 182 15.27 -3.67 -2.38
C SER A 182 13.88 -3.88 -2.96
N GLU A 183 13.08 -2.81 -2.89
CA GLU A 183 11.72 -2.77 -3.38
C GLU A 183 11.52 -1.49 -4.19
N ASP A 184 11.16 -1.65 -5.47
CA ASP A 184 10.94 -0.56 -6.39
C ASP A 184 9.48 -0.57 -6.90
N TYR A 185 8.80 0.56 -6.79
CA TYR A 185 7.47 0.72 -7.35
C TYR A 185 7.57 1.10 -8.84
N ARG A 186 6.99 0.29 -9.71
CA ARG A 186 7.14 0.41 -11.16
C ARG A 186 5.79 0.44 -11.87
N LEU A 187 5.78 1.03 -13.06
CA LEU A 187 4.68 0.98 -14.03
C LEU A 187 5.06 0.02 -15.16
N GLY A 188 4.23 -0.99 -15.42
CA GLY A 188 4.27 -1.83 -16.61
C GLY A 188 3.17 -1.43 -17.59
N ILE A 189 3.48 -1.41 -18.89
CA ILE A 189 2.52 -1.13 -19.96
C ILE A 189 2.69 -2.18 -21.04
N TRP A 190 1.58 -2.78 -21.47
CA TRP A 190 1.57 -3.83 -22.51
C TRP A 190 0.54 -3.52 -23.57
N VAL A 191 0.91 -3.75 -24.82
CA VAL A 191 0.03 -3.68 -25.98
C VAL A 191 0.18 -4.98 -26.76
N ALA A 192 -0.92 -5.64 -27.07
CA ALA A 192 -0.91 -6.87 -27.86
C ALA A 192 -2.08 -6.91 -28.86
N GLY A 193 -1.88 -7.61 -29.96
CA GLY A 193 -2.88 -7.78 -31.02
C GLY A 193 -2.84 -6.67 -32.06
N ASN A 194 -4.02 -6.19 -32.46
CA ASN A 194 -4.17 -5.18 -33.48
C ASN A 194 -4.38 -3.78 -32.85
N ARG A 195 -3.72 -2.78 -33.41
CA ARG A 195 -3.97 -1.37 -33.10
C ARG A 195 -5.32 -0.92 -33.66
N VAL A 196 -5.61 -1.34 -34.89
CA VAL A 196 -6.87 -1.10 -35.58
C VAL A 196 -7.43 -2.44 -36.02
N GLU A 197 -8.66 -2.73 -35.64
CA GLU A 197 -9.38 -3.90 -36.10
C GLU A 197 -9.93 -3.69 -37.50
N ASN A 198 -10.00 -4.75 -38.28
CA ASN A 198 -10.58 -4.74 -39.62
C ASN A 198 -12.01 -4.19 -39.60
N ASN A 199 -12.24 -3.19 -40.43
CA ASN A 199 -13.56 -2.62 -40.63
C ASN A 199 -13.71 -2.15 -42.09
N TRP A 200 -14.87 -1.63 -42.44
CA TRP A 200 -15.15 -1.23 -43.81
C TRP A 200 -14.21 -0.16 -44.39
N ALA A 201 -13.53 0.62 -43.53
CA ALA A 201 -12.65 1.72 -43.93
C ALA A 201 -11.15 1.35 -43.84
N HIS A 202 -10.79 0.37 -42.98
CA HIS A 202 -9.39 0.02 -42.68
C HIS A 202 -9.18 -1.48 -42.60
N PRO A 203 -8.08 -2.03 -43.16
CA PRO A 203 -7.61 -3.37 -42.86
C PRO A 203 -7.08 -3.44 -41.43
N ASP A 204 -6.86 -4.67 -40.94
CA ASP A 204 -6.17 -4.92 -39.68
C ASP A 204 -4.79 -4.26 -39.67
N GLU A 205 -4.51 -3.51 -38.61
CA GLU A 205 -3.19 -2.94 -38.36
C GLU A 205 -2.66 -3.45 -37.01
N LYS A 206 -1.52 -4.14 -37.04
CA LYS A 206 -0.92 -4.71 -35.82
C LYS A 206 -0.31 -3.63 -34.95
N SER A 207 -0.38 -3.84 -33.65
CA SER A 207 0.34 -3.04 -32.67
C SER A 207 1.85 -3.10 -32.89
N SER A 208 2.54 -2.01 -32.59
CA SER A 208 3.97 -1.88 -32.77
C SER A 208 4.64 -1.19 -31.58
N VAL A 209 5.97 -1.27 -31.53
CA VAL A 209 6.76 -0.54 -30.51
C VAL A 209 6.55 0.96 -30.58
N TYR A 210 6.25 1.49 -31.77
CA TYR A 210 6.00 2.93 -31.95
C TYR A 210 4.68 3.38 -31.32
N GLU A 211 3.66 2.52 -31.32
CA GLU A 211 2.42 2.75 -30.60
C GLU A 211 2.69 2.84 -29.09
N LEU A 212 3.42 1.88 -28.52
CA LEU A 212 3.79 1.88 -27.11
C LEU A 212 4.62 3.14 -26.76
N LYS A 213 5.59 3.48 -27.60
CA LYS A 213 6.42 4.67 -27.44
C LYS A 213 5.58 5.96 -27.39
N ALA A 214 4.55 6.08 -28.22
CA ALA A 214 3.68 7.26 -28.24
C ALA A 214 2.92 7.45 -26.93
N TYR A 215 2.55 6.39 -26.21
CA TYR A 215 1.92 6.48 -24.87
C TYR A 215 2.88 6.83 -23.75
N VAL A 216 4.17 6.53 -23.92
CA VAL A 216 5.20 6.78 -22.89
C VAL A 216 5.79 8.20 -23.03
N GLU A 217 5.84 8.74 -24.24
CA GLU A 217 6.47 10.06 -24.53
C GLU A 217 5.50 11.24 -24.51
N ASN A 218 4.19 11.00 -24.47
CA ASN A 218 3.16 12.04 -24.35
C ASN A 218 2.78 12.28 -22.89
#